data_05f88f3fba231434776cb52c7ef22045
#
_entry.id   05f88f3fba231434776cb52c7ef22045
#
_cell.length_a   1.000
_cell.length_b   1.000
_cell.length_c   1.000
_cell.angle_alpha   90.00
_cell.angle_beta   90.00
_cell.angle_gamma   90.00
#
_symmetry.space_group_name_H-M   'P 1'
#
loop_
_entity.id
_entity.type
_entity.pdbx_description
1 polymer ?
#
loop_
_entity_poly.entity_id
_entity_poly.type
_entity_poly.pdbx_seq_one_letter_code
_entity_poly.pdbx_strand_id
1 'polypeptide(L)'
;MLNRGYEFATLSNLQANKNKPNLIALTFDDGYQDIYLYAFPILKSLGIPATIFIITDYLDRPNTWDINLGGIHFNHLTYDNIAELIQNGWEMGSHGLSHRLLAGMPTLEMQAEIHDSKKLLEERFNCE
;
A
#
# COMPACT_ATOMS: atom_id res chain seq x y z
N MET A 1 21.85 4.25 -6.11
CA MET A 1 20.99 3.78 -7.21
C MET A 1 20.69 4.91 -8.20
N LEU A 2 20.24 6.08 -7.76
CA LEU A 2 19.97 7.24 -8.63
C LEU A 2 21.16 7.60 -9.57
N ASN A 3 22.39 7.47 -9.09
CA ASN A 3 23.59 7.75 -9.87
C ASN A 3 24.00 6.62 -10.83
N ARG A 4 23.23 5.52 -10.91
CA ARG A 4 23.53 4.36 -11.79
C ARG A 4 22.54 4.22 -12.96
N GLY A 5 21.73 5.25 -13.22
CA GLY A 5 20.78 5.25 -14.32
C GLY A 5 19.50 4.43 -14.07
N TYR A 6 19.19 4.11 -12.80
CA TYR A 6 17.90 3.54 -12.43
C TYR A 6 16.85 4.65 -12.26
N GLU A 7 15.64 4.38 -12.71
CA GLU A 7 14.48 5.22 -12.52
C GLU A 7 13.48 4.51 -11.61
N PHE A 8 12.81 5.28 -10.75
CA PHE A 8 11.78 4.74 -9.86
C PHE A 8 10.40 5.02 -10.45
N ALA A 9 9.51 4.04 -10.31
CA ALA A 9 8.14 4.10 -10.82
C ALA A 9 7.20 3.40 -9.84
N THR A 10 5.91 3.66 -9.96
CA THR A 10 4.88 2.83 -9.32
C THR A 10 4.82 1.45 -9.98
N LEU A 11 4.19 0.49 -9.33
CA LEU A 11 4.11 -0.87 -9.84
C LEU A 11 3.34 -0.93 -11.17
N SER A 12 2.22 -0.21 -11.30
CA SER A 12 1.45 -0.13 -12.55
C SER A 12 2.27 0.49 -13.68
N ASN A 13 3.03 1.55 -13.36
CA ASN A 13 3.91 2.19 -14.36
C ASN A 13 5.04 1.24 -14.78
N LEU A 14 5.65 0.52 -13.85
CA LEU A 14 6.64 -0.51 -14.16
C LEU A 14 6.05 -1.61 -15.05
N GLN A 15 4.82 -2.07 -14.75
CA GLN A 15 4.13 -3.08 -15.55
C GLN A 15 3.81 -2.58 -16.97
N ALA A 16 3.35 -1.35 -17.11
CA ALA A 16 3.08 -0.72 -18.41
C ALA A 16 4.35 -0.56 -19.26
N ASN A 17 5.49 -0.37 -18.61
CA ASN A 17 6.79 -0.12 -19.23
C ASN A 17 7.80 -1.26 -19.03
N LYS A 18 7.33 -2.50 -18.91
CA LYS A 18 8.18 -3.68 -18.61
C LYS A 18 9.35 -3.94 -19.57
N ASN A 19 9.34 -3.33 -20.75
CA ASN A 19 10.45 -3.40 -21.72
C ASN A 19 11.49 -2.29 -21.49
N LYS A 20 11.24 -1.31 -20.63
CA LYS A 20 12.19 -0.25 -20.31
C LYS A 20 13.21 -0.81 -19.30
N PRO A 21 14.52 -0.84 -19.64
CA PRO A 21 15.54 -1.29 -18.70
C PRO A 21 15.67 -0.31 -17.52
N ASN A 22 16.13 -0.81 -16.39
CA ASN A 22 16.47 -0.02 -15.21
C ASN A 22 15.30 0.68 -14.49
N LEU A 23 14.05 0.24 -14.68
CA LEU A 23 12.95 0.62 -13.83
C LEU A 23 12.92 -0.19 -12.53
N ILE A 24 12.66 0.48 -11.42
CA ILE A 24 12.50 -0.11 -10.08
C ILE A 24 11.18 0.38 -9.49
N ALA A 25 10.36 -0.54 -8.95
CA ALA A 25 9.25 -0.18 -8.10
C ALA A 25 9.60 -0.48 -6.64
N LEU A 26 9.27 0.46 -5.75
CA LEU A 26 9.28 0.24 -4.31
C LEU A 26 7.85 -0.10 -3.90
N THR A 27 7.69 -1.18 -3.14
CA THR A 27 6.40 -1.58 -2.60
C THR A 27 6.44 -1.67 -1.09
N PHE A 28 5.34 -1.33 -0.45
CA PHE A 28 5.11 -1.48 0.98
C PHE A 28 3.81 -2.24 1.18
N ASP A 29 3.79 -3.13 2.14
CA ASP A 29 2.61 -3.90 2.49
C ASP A 29 1.96 -3.39 3.78
N ASP A 30 0.75 -3.87 4.07
CA ASP A 30 -0.03 -3.69 5.28
C ASP A 30 -0.57 -2.27 5.53
N GLY A 31 0.07 -1.23 5.06
CA GLY A 31 -0.40 0.14 5.25
C GLY A 31 -0.16 0.69 6.65
N TYR A 32 0.95 0.35 7.30
CA TYR A 32 1.33 0.94 8.59
C TYR A 32 1.64 2.43 8.50
N GLN A 33 1.28 3.17 9.54
CA GLN A 33 1.46 4.63 9.61
C GLN A 33 2.94 5.07 9.60
N ASP A 34 3.86 4.22 10.02
CA ASP A 34 5.29 4.49 9.99
C ASP A 34 5.84 4.69 8.58
N ILE A 35 5.20 4.11 7.57
CA ILE A 35 5.51 4.37 6.15
C ILE A 35 5.30 5.85 5.83
N TYR A 36 4.20 6.44 6.29
CA TYR A 36 3.91 7.85 6.10
C TYR A 36 4.83 8.76 6.94
N LEU A 37 5.12 8.35 8.18
CA LEU A 37 5.92 9.17 9.11
C LEU A 37 7.42 9.18 8.75
N TYR A 38 7.96 8.09 8.22
CA TYR A 38 9.40 7.93 8.02
C TYR A 38 9.80 7.71 6.57
N ALA A 39 9.16 6.80 5.84
CA ALA A 39 9.54 6.51 4.46
C ALA A 39 9.12 7.61 3.49
N PHE A 40 7.88 8.08 3.61
CA PHE A 40 7.32 9.07 2.69
C PHE A 40 8.11 10.38 2.64
N PRO A 41 8.48 11.05 3.75
CA PRO A 41 9.26 12.29 3.68
C PRO A 41 10.60 12.12 2.96
N ILE A 42 11.26 10.99 3.18
CA ILE A 42 12.54 10.67 2.54
C ILE A 42 12.33 10.48 1.03
N LEU A 43 11.39 9.64 0.64
CA LEU A 43 11.12 9.34 -0.77
C LEU A 43 10.61 10.57 -1.52
N LYS A 44 9.74 11.37 -0.89
CA LYS A 44 9.26 12.65 -1.42
C LYS A 44 10.40 13.61 -1.70
N SER A 45 11.37 13.74 -0.78
CA SER A 45 12.54 14.62 -0.97
C SER A 45 13.43 14.17 -2.14
N LEU A 46 13.38 12.90 -2.50
CA LEU A 46 14.14 12.31 -3.61
C LEU A 46 13.32 12.22 -4.91
N GLY A 47 12.05 12.62 -4.90
CA GLY A 47 11.14 12.47 -6.03
C GLY A 47 10.86 11.01 -6.41
N ILE A 48 10.91 10.10 -5.43
CA ILE A 48 10.71 8.66 -5.64
C ILE A 48 9.27 8.28 -5.31
N PRO A 49 8.46 7.83 -6.31
CA PRO A 49 7.15 7.26 -6.07
C PRO A 49 7.26 5.85 -5.49
N ALA A 50 6.19 5.39 -4.83
CA ALA A 50 6.08 4.02 -4.37
C ALA A 50 4.65 3.51 -4.55
N THR A 51 4.47 2.19 -4.41
CA THR A 51 3.17 1.53 -4.34
C THR A 51 2.98 0.98 -2.94
N ILE A 52 1.82 1.19 -2.33
CA ILE A 52 1.50 0.65 -1.02
C ILE A 52 0.24 -0.22 -1.09
N PHE A 53 0.31 -1.43 -0.55
CA PHE A 53 -0.80 -2.36 -0.43
C PHE A 53 -1.44 -2.24 0.95
N ILE A 54 -2.73 -1.96 1.01
CA ILE A 54 -3.46 -1.54 2.21
C ILE A 54 -4.44 -2.61 2.64
N ILE A 55 -4.42 -2.95 3.93
CA ILE A 55 -5.47 -3.74 4.60
C ILE A 55 -6.60 -2.78 4.95
N THR A 56 -7.71 -2.86 4.24
CA THR A 56 -8.72 -1.78 4.27
C THR A 56 -9.51 -1.68 5.56
N ASP A 57 -9.72 -2.77 6.29
CA ASP A 57 -10.41 -2.76 7.60
C ASP A 57 -9.59 -2.07 8.70
N TYR A 58 -8.29 -1.91 8.48
CA TYR A 58 -7.39 -1.31 9.46
C TYR A 58 -7.12 0.18 9.25
N LEU A 59 -7.68 0.78 8.19
CA LEU A 59 -7.58 2.23 8.00
C LEU A 59 -8.10 2.98 9.23
N ASP A 60 -7.35 3.98 9.68
CA ASP A 60 -7.59 4.77 10.90
C ASP A 60 -7.62 3.94 12.21
N ARG A 61 -7.05 2.75 12.21
CA ARG A 61 -7.12 1.82 13.36
C ARG A 61 -5.74 1.32 13.77
N PRO A 62 -5.58 0.95 15.04
CA PRO A 62 -4.39 0.22 15.47
C PRO A 62 -4.43 -1.22 14.95
N ASN A 63 -3.25 -1.80 14.77
CA ASN A 63 -3.08 -3.19 14.45
C ASN A 63 -3.59 -4.12 15.56
N THR A 64 -4.41 -5.13 15.20
CA THR A 64 -4.94 -6.14 16.12
C THR A 64 -4.79 -7.57 15.60
N TRP A 65 -4.30 -7.77 14.38
CA TRP A 65 -4.13 -9.09 13.75
C TRP A 65 -2.75 -9.70 13.98
N ASP A 66 -1.77 -8.90 14.31
CA ASP A 66 -0.40 -9.33 14.52
C ASP A 66 -0.12 -9.69 15.98
N ILE A 67 0.92 -10.47 16.22
CA ILE A 67 1.34 -10.85 17.58
C ILE A 67 1.88 -9.61 18.28
N ASN A 68 1.13 -9.13 19.26
CA ASN A 68 1.50 -7.97 20.03
C ASN A 68 2.44 -8.35 21.17
N LEU A 69 3.74 -8.46 20.87
CA LEU A 69 4.78 -8.74 21.85
C LEU A 69 5.06 -7.47 22.68
N GLY A 70 4.56 -7.47 23.93
CA GLY A 70 4.84 -6.41 24.89
C GLY A 70 3.87 -5.23 24.87
N GLY A 71 2.69 -5.35 24.26
CA GLY A 71 1.66 -4.30 24.27
C GLY A 71 1.94 -3.10 23.36
N ILE A 72 2.85 -3.22 22.41
CA ILE A 72 3.10 -2.16 21.42
C ILE A 72 2.05 -2.28 20.31
N HIS A 73 1.27 -1.22 20.12
CA HIS A 73 0.30 -1.12 19.02
C HIS A 73 0.88 -0.25 17.91
N PHE A 74 0.83 -0.75 16.69
CA PHE A 74 1.15 0.02 15.49
C PHE A 74 -0.16 0.53 14.87
N ASN A 75 -0.20 1.80 14.52
CA ASN A 75 -1.33 2.36 13.80
C ASN A 75 -1.16 2.12 12.29
N HIS A 76 -2.29 1.98 11.59
CA HIS A 76 -2.32 2.02 10.14
C HIS A 76 -2.53 3.45 9.62
N LEU A 77 -2.34 3.61 8.32
CA LEU A 77 -2.56 4.87 7.63
C LEU A 77 -3.99 5.38 7.83
N THR A 78 -4.12 6.70 7.95
CA THR A 78 -5.41 7.37 7.91
C THR A 78 -5.83 7.65 6.46
N TYR A 79 -7.12 7.92 6.25
CA TYR A 79 -7.62 8.36 4.93
C TYR A 79 -6.90 9.62 4.44
N ASP A 80 -6.57 10.55 5.35
CA ASP A 80 -5.84 11.78 5.00
C ASP A 80 -4.40 11.48 4.60
N ASN A 81 -3.73 10.54 5.30
CA ASN A 81 -2.39 10.10 4.89
C ASN A 81 -2.37 9.55 3.47
N ILE A 82 -3.34 8.68 3.15
CA ILE A 82 -3.46 8.09 1.81
C ILE A 82 -3.72 9.17 0.76
N ALA A 83 -4.63 10.12 1.03
CA ALA A 83 -4.92 11.21 0.10
C ALA A 83 -3.65 12.03 -0.21
N GLU A 84 -2.82 12.32 0.80
CA GLU A 84 -1.56 13.01 0.59
C GLU A 84 -0.53 12.15 -0.18
N LEU A 85 -0.43 10.86 0.09
CA LEU A 85 0.44 9.94 -0.65
C LEU A 85 0.07 9.93 -2.14
N ILE A 86 -1.22 9.80 -2.48
CA ILE A 86 -1.72 9.83 -3.85
C ILE A 86 -1.39 11.17 -4.55
N GLN A 87 -1.62 12.30 -3.87
CA GLN A 87 -1.28 13.62 -4.39
C GLN A 87 0.21 13.80 -4.70
N ASN A 88 1.06 13.01 -4.05
CA ASN A 88 2.50 12.98 -4.27
C ASN A 88 2.96 11.83 -5.20
N GLY A 89 2.05 11.24 -5.97
CA GLY A 89 2.36 10.26 -7.00
C GLY A 89 2.56 8.84 -6.51
N TRP A 90 2.14 8.52 -5.28
CA TRP A 90 2.11 7.14 -4.81
C TRP A 90 0.87 6.41 -5.33
N GLU A 91 1.01 5.11 -5.52
CA GLU A 91 -0.03 4.21 -5.96
C GLU A 91 -0.57 3.39 -4.77
N MET A 92 -1.88 3.19 -4.74
CA MET A 92 -2.55 2.38 -3.73
C MET A 92 -3.03 1.07 -4.34
N GLY A 93 -2.75 -0.03 -3.65
CA GLY A 93 -3.26 -1.36 -3.96
C GLY A 93 -3.98 -1.98 -2.77
N SER A 94 -4.81 -2.99 -3.03
CA SER A 94 -5.47 -3.75 -1.98
C SER A 94 -4.56 -4.86 -1.44
N HIS A 95 -4.48 -4.97 -0.11
CA HIS A 95 -3.87 -6.10 0.61
C HIS A 95 -4.93 -6.96 1.32
N GLY A 96 -6.13 -6.99 0.76
CA GLY A 96 -7.29 -7.65 1.35
C GLY A 96 -8.06 -6.74 2.30
N LEU A 97 -9.18 -7.28 2.77
CA LEU A 97 -10.07 -6.56 3.68
C LEU A 97 -9.54 -6.62 5.12
N SER A 98 -9.31 -7.83 5.65
CA SER A 98 -9.03 -8.10 7.06
C SER A 98 -7.70 -8.81 7.34
N HIS A 99 -6.86 -8.99 6.33
CA HIS A 99 -5.56 -9.70 6.38
C HIS A 99 -5.66 -11.19 6.77
N ARG A 100 -6.80 -11.82 6.50
CA ARG A 100 -7.00 -13.26 6.75
C ARG A 100 -6.34 -14.09 5.66
N LEU A 101 -5.85 -15.27 6.04
CA LEU A 101 -5.30 -16.23 5.08
C LEU A 101 -6.39 -16.71 4.11
N LEU A 102 -6.22 -16.43 2.82
CA LEU A 102 -7.21 -16.79 1.79
C LEU A 102 -7.24 -18.30 1.52
N ALA A 103 -6.12 -19.01 1.72
CA ALA A 103 -6.03 -20.43 1.50
C ALA A 103 -6.93 -21.20 2.49
N GLY A 104 -7.89 -21.97 1.95
CA GLY A 104 -8.88 -22.70 2.73
C GLY A 104 -10.10 -21.90 3.19
N MET A 105 -10.18 -20.62 2.82
CA MET A 105 -11.34 -19.79 3.09
C MET A 105 -12.52 -20.18 2.16
N PRO A 106 -13.78 -20.14 2.66
CA PRO A 106 -14.96 -20.31 1.80
C PRO A 106 -14.96 -19.29 0.64
N THR A 107 -15.37 -19.73 -0.54
CA THR A 107 -15.30 -18.90 -1.76
C THR A 107 -15.97 -17.53 -1.61
N LEU A 108 -17.12 -17.45 -0.95
CA LEU A 108 -17.83 -16.18 -0.75
C LEU A 108 -17.05 -15.22 0.16
N GLU A 109 -16.43 -15.74 1.22
CA GLU A 109 -15.60 -14.93 2.11
C GLU A 109 -14.31 -14.45 1.39
N MET A 110 -13.68 -15.33 0.63
CA MET A 110 -12.51 -15.00 -0.19
C MET A 110 -12.83 -13.92 -1.23
N GLN A 111 -14.00 -14.01 -1.89
CA GLN A 111 -14.46 -12.98 -2.81
C GLN A 111 -14.66 -11.64 -2.11
N ALA A 112 -15.24 -11.61 -0.91
CA ALA A 112 -15.40 -10.40 -0.12
C ALA A 112 -14.03 -9.79 0.24
N GLU A 113 -13.09 -10.60 0.75
CA GLU A 113 -11.73 -10.14 1.08
C GLU A 113 -11.04 -9.42 -0.09
N ILE A 114 -11.18 -9.96 -1.31
CA ILE A 114 -10.52 -9.42 -2.49
C ILE A 114 -11.31 -8.26 -3.11
N HIS A 115 -12.61 -8.48 -3.33
CA HIS A 115 -13.44 -7.55 -4.09
C HIS A 115 -13.81 -6.31 -3.27
N ASP A 116 -14.24 -6.49 -2.01
CA ASP A 116 -14.73 -5.36 -1.21
C ASP A 116 -13.59 -4.45 -0.78
N SER A 117 -12.39 -4.99 -0.54
CA SER A 117 -11.20 -4.19 -0.26
C SER A 117 -10.81 -3.32 -1.47
N LYS A 118 -10.78 -3.90 -2.67
CA LYS A 118 -10.51 -3.16 -3.91
C LYS A 118 -11.57 -2.07 -4.13
N LYS A 119 -12.83 -2.44 -4.08
CA LYS A 119 -13.96 -1.53 -4.26
C LYS A 119 -13.93 -0.34 -3.30
N LEU A 120 -13.60 -0.58 -2.02
CA LEU A 120 -13.49 0.48 -1.02
C LEU A 120 -12.42 1.50 -1.43
N LEU A 121 -11.25 1.06 -1.86
CA LEU A 121 -10.17 1.95 -2.29
C LEU A 121 -10.57 2.73 -3.55
N GLU A 122 -11.15 2.07 -4.54
CA GLU A 122 -11.61 2.70 -5.79
C GLU A 122 -12.65 3.80 -5.51
N GLU A 123 -13.68 3.47 -4.72
CA GLU A 123 -14.77 4.43 -4.39
C GLU A 123 -14.28 5.60 -3.54
N ARG A 124 -13.36 5.34 -2.61
CA ARG A 124 -12.91 6.36 -1.66
C ARG A 124 -11.87 7.31 -2.23
N PHE A 125 -10.98 6.81 -3.06
CA PHE A 125 -9.85 7.57 -3.57
C PHE A 125 -9.88 7.83 -5.07
N ASN A 126 -10.92 7.36 -5.76
CA ASN A 126 -11.07 7.48 -7.22
C ASN A 126 -9.82 7.01 -7.97
N CYS A 127 -9.26 5.86 -7.54
CA CYS A 127 -8.13 5.17 -8.16
C CYS A 127 -8.60 3.85 -8.78
N GLU A 128 -7.86 3.34 -9.78
CA GLU A 128 -8.12 2.05 -10.44
C GLU A 128 -7.22 0.95 -9.89
#